data_d1ba9f740309fa8337fffeeda9521da5
#
_entry.id   d1ba9f740309fa8337fffeeda9521da5
#
_cell.length_a   1.000
_cell.length_b   1.000
_cell.length_c   1.000
_cell.angle_alpha   90.00
_cell.angle_beta   90.00
_cell.angle_gamma   90.00
#
_symmetry.space_group_name_H-M   'P 1'
#
loop_
_entity.id
_entity.type
_entity.pdbx_description
1 polymer ?
#
loop_
_entity_poly.entity_id
_entity_poly.type
_entity_poly.pdbx_seq_one_letter_code
_entity_poly.pdbx_strand_id
1 'polypeptide(L)'
;MTTEPKRIEIHLDSDPRLAAAAGGAVRLLAETAGMPEEVCKEFQEATVRACMKAFDARPMDEHMVELLVFGDRVEVAVDAPAGIAAIRLSRSVVPLR
;
A
#
# COMPACT_ATOMS: atom_id res chain seq x y z
N MET A 1 9.41 8.25 24.20
CA MET A 1 9.10 9.12 23.05
C MET A 1 8.35 8.34 21.98
N THR A 2 7.25 8.85 21.55
CA THR A 2 6.43 8.19 20.55
C THR A 2 6.87 8.64 19.16
N THR A 3 7.19 7.71 18.30
CA THR A 3 7.51 8.01 16.92
C THR A 3 6.26 7.84 16.08
N GLU A 4 5.79 8.92 15.50
CA GLU A 4 4.64 8.83 14.61
C GLU A 4 5.07 8.15 13.31
N PRO A 5 4.19 7.32 12.71
CA PRO A 5 4.50 6.73 11.42
C PRO A 5 4.55 7.79 10.34
N LYS A 6 5.40 7.56 9.36
CA LYS A 6 5.34 8.33 8.13
C LYS A 6 4.14 7.84 7.34
N ARG A 7 3.35 8.78 6.85
CA ARG A 7 2.12 8.47 6.15
C ARG A 7 2.15 9.05 4.74
N ILE A 8 1.82 8.21 3.79
CA ILE A 8 1.75 8.61 2.37
C ILE A 8 0.38 8.20 1.86
N GLU A 9 -0.31 9.12 1.22
CA GLU A 9 -1.60 8.87 0.59
C GLU A 9 -1.46 9.06 -0.91
N ILE A 10 -2.00 8.11 -1.67
CA ILE A 10 -2.05 8.18 -3.11
C ILE A 10 -3.52 8.11 -3.52
N HIS A 11 -3.99 9.12 -4.22
CA HIS A 11 -5.36 9.19 -4.69
C HIS A 11 -5.41 8.83 -6.16
N LEU A 12 -6.31 7.94 -6.53
CA LEU A 12 -6.35 7.34 -7.86
C LEU A 12 -7.76 7.36 -8.43
N ASP A 13 -7.86 7.68 -9.71
CA ASP A 13 -9.07 7.36 -10.47
C ASP A 13 -9.06 5.86 -10.78
N SER A 14 -10.23 5.33 -11.17
CA SER A 14 -10.39 3.91 -11.50
C SER A 14 -9.81 3.59 -12.88
N ASP A 15 -8.50 3.64 -12.98
CA ASP A 15 -7.75 3.38 -14.21
C ASP A 15 -6.71 2.28 -13.91
N PRO A 16 -6.75 1.14 -14.62
CA PRO A 16 -5.79 0.05 -14.37
C PRO A 16 -4.33 0.47 -14.42
N ARG A 17 -4.00 1.47 -15.24
CA ARG A 17 -2.62 1.98 -15.31
C ARG A 17 -2.20 2.61 -13.99
N LEU A 18 -3.16 3.21 -13.28
CA LEU A 18 -2.88 3.83 -11.98
C LEU A 18 -2.72 2.77 -10.90
N ALA A 19 -3.39 1.63 -11.03
CA ALA A 19 -3.18 0.51 -10.11
C ALA A 19 -1.73 0.02 -10.19
N ALA A 20 -1.20 -0.12 -11.41
CA ALA A 20 0.18 -0.52 -11.61
C ALA A 20 1.16 0.51 -11.04
N ALA A 21 0.87 1.79 -11.25
CA ALA A 21 1.70 2.87 -10.71
C ALA A 21 1.72 2.86 -9.18
N ALA A 22 0.56 2.67 -8.56
CA ALA A 22 0.46 2.59 -7.10
C ALA A 22 1.25 1.40 -6.56
N GLY A 23 1.15 0.26 -7.21
CA GLY A 23 1.93 -0.93 -6.84
C GLY A 23 3.43 -0.67 -6.89
N GLY A 24 3.89 -0.02 -7.95
CA GLY A 24 5.30 0.34 -8.08
C GLY A 24 5.77 1.31 -7.00
N ALA A 25 4.93 2.30 -6.67
CA ALA A 25 5.25 3.25 -5.61
C ALA A 25 5.34 2.55 -4.25
N VAL A 26 4.39 1.66 -3.95
CA VAL A 26 4.40 0.89 -2.69
C VAL A 26 5.65 0.03 -2.61
N ARG A 27 6.04 -0.62 -3.69
CA ARG A 27 7.26 -1.42 -3.73
C ARG A 27 8.49 -0.58 -3.40
N LEU A 28 8.61 0.57 -4.05
CA LEU A 28 9.75 1.47 -3.83
C LEU A 28 9.82 1.92 -2.37
N LEU A 29 8.68 2.28 -1.80
CA LEU A 29 8.62 2.73 -0.41
C LEU A 29 8.95 1.60 0.57
N ALA A 30 8.51 0.38 0.28
CA ALA A 30 8.86 -0.77 1.09
C ALA A 30 10.36 -1.06 1.03
N GLU A 31 10.96 -0.92 -0.14
CA GLU A 31 12.42 -1.06 -0.31
C GLU A 31 13.16 -0.01 0.52
N THR A 32 12.69 1.22 0.48
CA THR A 32 13.28 2.32 1.26
C THR A 32 13.18 2.05 2.75
N ALA A 33 12.12 1.38 3.19
CA ALA A 33 11.95 1.01 4.59
C ALA A 33 12.80 -0.19 5.03
N GLY A 34 13.53 -0.80 4.10
CA GLY A 34 14.43 -1.91 4.42
C GLY A 34 13.80 -3.28 4.34
N MET A 35 12.64 -3.40 3.69
CA MET A 35 11.98 -4.70 3.54
C MET A 35 12.75 -5.59 2.56
N PRO A 36 12.74 -6.91 2.77
CA PRO A 36 13.31 -7.84 1.81
C PRO A 36 12.62 -7.75 0.45
N GLU A 37 13.35 -8.06 -0.61
CA GLU A 37 12.82 -7.97 -1.97
C GLU A 37 11.53 -8.76 -2.16
N GLU A 38 11.47 -9.96 -1.60
CA GLU A 38 10.28 -10.81 -1.72
C GLU A 38 9.05 -10.15 -1.11
N VAL A 39 9.24 -9.47 0.03
CA VAL A 39 8.15 -8.77 0.70
C VAL A 39 7.74 -7.54 -0.09
N CYS A 40 8.70 -6.80 -0.66
CA CYS A 40 8.41 -5.65 -1.50
C CYS A 40 7.58 -6.06 -2.72
N LYS A 41 7.92 -7.18 -3.34
CA LYS A 41 7.18 -7.72 -4.46
C LYS A 41 5.77 -8.13 -4.06
N GLU A 42 5.63 -8.76 -2.89
CA GLU A 42 4.33 -9.15 -2.35
C GLU A 42 3.44 -7.92 -2.13
N PHE A 43 3.99 -6.86 -1.54
CA PHE A 43 3.26 -5.61 -1.37
C PHE A 43 2.82 -5.02 -2.71
N GLN A 44 3.70 -5.03 -3.69
CA GLN A 44 3.38 -4.51 -5.02
C GLN A 44 2.20 -5.27 -5.63
N GLU A 45 2.29 -6.58 -5.66
CA GLU A 45 1.27 -7.43 -6.28
C GLU A 45 -0.06 -7.33 -5.55
N ALA A 46 -0.04 -7.35 -4.24
CA ALA A 46 -1.25 -7.24 -3.44
C ALA A 46 -1.91 -5.87 -3.60
N THR A 47 -1.11 -4.80 -3.70
CA THR A 47 -1.63 -3.45 -3.91
C THR A 47 -2.33 -3.36 -5.26
N VAL A 48 -1.73 -3.89 -6.32
CA VAL A 48 -2.35 -3.89 -7.65
C VAL A 48 -3.68 -4.65 -7.62
N ARG A 49 -3.69 -5.83 -7.03
CA ARG A 49 -4.94 -6.62 -6.94
C ARG A 49 -6.02 -5.88 -6.17
N ALA A 50 -5.65 -5.27 -5.06
CA ALA A 50 -6.61 -4.53 -4.23
C ALA A 50 -7.17 -3.33 -4.97
N CYS A 51 -6.33 -2.60 -5.69
CA CYS A 51 -6.78 -1.47 -6.50
C CYS A 51 -7.74 -1.92 -7.60
N MET A 52 -7.41 -3.00 -8.31
CA MET A 52 -8.28 -3.51 -9.37
C MET A 52 -9.63 -3.94 -8.83
N LYS A 53 -9.67 -4.56 -7.65
CA LYS A 53 -10.93 -4.90 -7.00
C LYS A 53 -11.74 -3.66 -6.63
N ALA A 54 -11.08 -2.66 -6.08
CA ALA A 54 -11.74 -1.42 -5.69
C ALA A 54 -12.30 -0.69 -6.92
N PHE A 55 -11.54 -0.67 -8.02
CA PHE A 55 -11.97 -0.04 -9.26
C PHE A 55 -13.21 -0.74 -9.84
N ASP A 56 -13.24 -2.07 -9.80
CA ASP A 56 -14.40 -2.83 -10.25
C ASP A 56 -15.63 -2.57 -9.39
N ALA A 57 -15.45 -2.46 -8.08
CA ALA A 57 -16.55 -2.24 -7.16
C ALA A 57 -17.14 -0.84 -7.28
N ARG A 58 -16.28 0.16 -7.52
CA ARG A 58 -16.71 1.56 -7.61
C ARG A 58 -15.99 2.28 -8.75
N PRO A 59 -16.36 1.99 -10.00
CA PRO A 59 -15.59 2.46 -11.17
C PRO A 59 -15.63 3.95 -11.41
N MET A 60 -16.56 4.67 -10.79
CA MET A 60 -16.70 6.11 -10.97
C MET A 60 -16.12 6.92 -9.82
N ASP A 61 -15.61 6.23 -8.80
CA ASP A 61 -15.12 6.89 -7.59
C ASP A 61 -13.61 7.05 -7.60
N GLU A 62 -13.14 7.98 -6.78
CA GLU A 62 -11.73 8.10 -6.46
C GLU A 62 -11.39 7.11 -5.35
N HIS A 63 -10.21 6.53 -5.44
CA HIS A 63 -9.74 5.54 -4.47
C HIS A 63 -8.47 6.03 -3.81
N MET A 64 -8.19 5.53 -2.60
CA MET A 64 -7.01 5.95 -1.86
C MET A 64 -6.19 4.74 -1.46
N VAL A 65 -4.88 4.84 -1.71
CA VAL A 65 -3.90 3.90 -1.18
C VAL A 65 -3.12 4.63 -0.10
N GLU A 66 -3.14 4.06 1.10
CA GLU A 66 -2.43 4.64 2.24
C GLU A 66 -1.28 3.74 2.63
N LEU A 67 -0.11 4.32 2.76
CA LEU A 67 1.07 3.62 3.25
C LEU A 67 1.50 4.24 4.57
N LEU A 68 1.65 3.40 5.59
CA LEU A 68 2.13 3.81 6.90
C LEU A 68 3.45 3.11 7.18
N VAL A 69 4.49 3.89 7.46
CA VAL A 69 5.81 3.34 7.78
C VAL A 69 6.11 3.62 9.24
N PHE A 70 6.11 2.56 10.02
CA PHE A 70 6.48 2.60 11.43
C PHE A 70 7.95 2.20 11.58
N GLY A 71 8.47 2.33 12.79
CA GLY A 71 9.85 1.90 13.05
C GLY A 71 10.07 0.40 12.91
N ASP A 72 9.02 -0.39 13.12
CA ASP A 72 9.11 -1.85 13.15
C ASP A 72 8.28 -2.56 12.08
N ARG A 73 7.49 -1.83 11.29
CA ARG A 73 6.64 -2.45 10.29
C ARG A 73 6.18 -1.44 9.24
N VAL A 74 5.67 -1.96 8.15
CA VAL A 74 5.03 -1.18 7.10
C VAL A 74 3.62 -1.72 6.89
N GLU A 75 2.65 -0.84 6.76
CA GLU A 75 1.26 -1.20 6.51
C GLU A 75 0.78 -0.51 5.24
N VAL A 76 0.03 -1.23 4.42
CA VAL A 76 -0.62 -0.69 3.22
C VAL A 76 -2.10 -0.99 3.31
N ALA A 77 -2.91 0.00 3.02
CA ALA A 77 -4.36 -0.16 2.98
C ALA A 77 -4.91 0.51 1.72
N VAL A 78 -5.87 -0.15 1.09
CA VAL A 78 -6.58 0.39 -0.06
C VAL A 78 -8.02 0.65 0.36
N ASP A 79 -8.48 1.89 0.21
CA ASP A 79 -9.83 2.35 0.56
C ASP A 79 -10.23 2.04 2.01
N ALA A 80 -9.26 2.03 2.92
CA ALA A 80 -9.49 1.63 4.31
C ALA A 80 -10.61 2.41 5.00
N PRO A 81 -10.71 3.75 4.85
CA PRO A 81 -11.77 4.47 5.55
C PRO A 81 -13.16 4.12 5.06
N ALA A 82 -13.30 3.68 3.81
CA ALA A 82 -14.60 3.35 3.24
C ALA A 82 -15.11 1.98 3.69
N GLY A 83 -14.24 1.15 4.24
CA GLY A 83 -14.62 -0.18 4.72
C GLY A 83 -15.01 -1.17 3.64
N ILE A 84 -14.84 -0.81 2.37
CA ILE A 84 -15.21 -1.65 1.24
C ILE A 84 -13.93 -2.11 0.55
N ALA A 85 -13.80 -3.40 0.38
CA ALA A 85 -12.65 -4.00 -0.30
C ALA A 85 -11.30 -3.58 0.28
N ALA A 86 -11.31 -3.10 1.50
CA ALA A 86 -10.09 -2.70 2.16
C ALA A 86 -9.20 -3.92 2.37
N ILE A 87 -8.03 -3.88 1.80
CA ILE A 87 -7.01 -4.87 2.08
C ILE A 87 -5.94 -4.16 2.88
N ARG A 88 -5.60 -4.74 4.01
CA ARG A 88 -4.56 -4.21 4.85
C ARG A 88 -3.45 -5.25 4.94
N LEU A 89 -2.29 -4.86 4.48
CA LEU A 89 -1.08 -5.67 4.60
C LEU A 89 -0.18 -5.06 5.65
N SER A 90 0.37 -5.91 6.48
CA SER A 90 1.32 -5.47 7.49
C SER A 90 2.48 -6.46 7.52
N ARG A 91 3.69 -5.93 7.49
CA ARG A 91 4.89 -6.75 7.58
C ARG A 91 5.88 -6.07 8.50
N SER A 92 6.47 -6.85 9.37
CA SER A 92 7.50 -6.35 10.27
C SER A 92 8.80 -6.13 9.52
N VAL A 93 9.47 -5.06 9.87
CA VAL A 93 10.83 -4.81 9.41
C VAL A 93 11.76 -5.47 10.42
N VAL A 94 12.52 -6.45 9.97
CA VAL A 94 13.45 -7.16 10.86
C VAL A 94 14.84 -6.58 10.64
N PRO A 95 15.43 -5.96 11.66
CA PRO A 95 16.77 -5.41 11.50
C PRO A 95 17.77 -6.52 11.24
N LEU A 96 18.69 -6.27 10.33
CA LEU A 96 19.80 -7.17 10.09
C LEU A 96 20.82 -7.01 11.20
N ARG A 97 21.34 -8.11 11.64
CA ARG A 97 22.35 -8.10 12.66
C ARG A 97 23.62 -8.74 12.18
#